data_2412b7fe3572defdfbc70bc0acfd0319
#
_entry.id   2412b7fe3572defdfbc70bc0acfd0319
#
_cell.length_a   1.000
_cell.length_b   1.000
_cell.length_c   1.000
_cell.angle_alpha   90.00
_cell.angle_beta   90.00
_cell.angle_gamma   90.00
#
_symmetry.space_group_name_H-M   'P 1'
#
loop_
_entity.id
_entity.type
_entity.pdbx_description
1 polymer ?
#
loop_
_entity_poly.entity_id
_entity_poly.type
_entity_poly.pdbx_seq_one_letter_code
_entity_poly.pdbx_strand_id
1 'polypeptide(L)'
;EPDSAKNITDTLATDTYRIVGIVASPLYIGYERDATTVGNGTVVSNVFVPESEFVCDYYTELYVKFKGTDELDPFSDEYKQAVKDKSVQAVEFFEDSVNARFEKLSSDAQDSIDVAQEKVDILKQALACDENQLSELLATAQKSVEEAQEAYDKAEQSGSSAKYLARSQLLKAQQLEEVAGKLLEDKKTGSTAAFDEYNGQLAAAEDEIAGAKKELEAVKTPAFYQYDRFEASSDYSSFYGDAQKVDSIAKVFPVFFILVAALVCLTTMTR
;
A
#
# COMPACT_ATOMS: atom_id res chain seq x y z
N GLU A 1 -24.54 -5.13 -4.70
CA GLU A 1 -23.86 -4.77 -5.95
C GLU A 1 -22.46 -5.33 -5.88
N PRO A 2 -21.97 -6.05 -6.87
CA PRO A 2 -20.58 -6.47 -6.87
C PRO A 2 -19.75 -5.19 -6.91
N ASP A 3 -19.00 -4.99 -5.85
CA ASP A 3 -18.04 -3.91 -5.73
C ASP A 3 -17.19 -3.90 -7.00
N SER A 4 -17.09 -2.74 -7.60
CA SER A 4 -16.48 -2.53 -8.90
C SER A 4 -15.18 -3.34 -8.99
N ALA A 5 -15.11 -4.25 -9.94
CA ALA A 5 -13.88 -4.95 -10.26
C ALA A 5 -12.78 -3.89 -10.36
N LYS A 6 -11.82 -3.92 -9.43
CA LYS A 6 -10.65 -3.05 -9.51
C LYS A 6 -10.11 -3.20 -10.91
N ASN A 7 -9.94 -2.10 -11.61
CA ASN A 7 -9.47 -2.13 -12.97
C ASN A 7 -8.09 -2.79 -12.96
N ILE A 8 -7.90 -3.87 -13.70
CA ILE A 8 -6.63 -4.59 -13.73
C ILE A 8 -5.45 -3.67 -14.13
N THR A 9 -5.75 -2.59 -14.85
CA THR A 9 -4.78 -1.56 -15.24
C THR A 9 -4.28 -0.70 -14.08
N ASP A 10 -4.89 -0.78 -12.90
CA ASP A 10 -4.39 -0.14 -11.69
C ASP A 10 -3.19 -0.89 -11.09
N THR A 11 -2.99 -2.13 -11.51
CA THR A 11 -1.93 -3.01 -11.01
C THR A 11 -0.99 -3.47 -12.11
N LEU A 12 -1.52 -3.70 -13.33
CA LEU A 12 -0.76 -4.22 -14.48
C LEU A 12 -0.75 -3.21 -15.62
N ALA A 13 0.35 -3.17 -16.37
CA ALA A 13 0.54 -2.25 -17.51
C ALA A 13 -0.41 -2.57 -18.68
N THR A 14 -0.93 -3.79 -18.78
CA THR A 14 -1.88 -4.21 -19.82
C THR A 14 -2.91 -5.19 -19.24
N ASP A 15 -4.05 -5.26 -19.86
CA ASP A 15 -5.14 -6.18 -19.53
C ASP A 15 -5.12 -7.48 -20.37
N THR A 16 -4.20 -7.57 -21.33
CA THR A 16 -4.15 -8.67 -22.30
C THR A 16 -2.77 -9.29 -22.36
N TYR A 17 -2.68 -10.59 -22.10
CA TYR A 17 -1.44 -11.36 -22.10
C TYR A 17 -1.55 -12.60 -22.96
N ARG A 18 -0.43 -12.96 -23.64
CA ARG A 18 -0.33 -14.21 -24.35
C ARG A 18 0.26 -15.30 -23.43
N ILE A 19 -0.45 -16.42 -23.28
CA ILE A 19 0.06 -17.58 -22.56
C ILE A 19 1.26 -18.15 -23.32
N VAL A 20 2.42 -18.18 -22.68
CA VAL A 20 3.68 -18.69 -23.25
C VAL A 20 4.08 -20.04 -22.66
N GLY A 21 3.46 -20.46 -21.57
CA GLY A 21 3.71 -21.74 -20.92
C GLY A 21 2.79 -22.01 -19.75
N ILE A 22 2.80 -23.26 -19.29
CA ILE A 22 2.11 -23.70 -18.07
C ILE A 22 3.18 -24.20 -17.12
N VAL A 23 3.13 -23.76 -15.87
CA VAL A 23 4.10 -24.10 -14.83
C VAL A 23 3.40 -24.72 -13.62
N ALA A 24 4.12 -25.59 -12.91
CA ALA A 24 3.72 -26.03 -11.58
C ALA A 24 4.44 -25.16 -10.55
N SER A 25 3.69 -24.63 -9.60
CA SER A 25 4.25 -23.82 -8.50
C SER A 25 4.23 -24.63 -7.20
N PRO A 26 5.33 -24.62 -6.44
CA PRO A 26 5.37 -25.26 -5.13
C PRO A 26 4.52 -24.53 -4.08
N LEU A 27 3.99 -23.36 -4.41
CA LEU A 27 3.08 -22.62 -3.54
C LEU A 27 1.65 -23.17 -3.58
N TYR A 28 1.30 -23.94 -4.62
CA TYR A 28 -0.04 -24.48 -4.87
C TYR A 28 0.06 -25.99 -5.13
N ILE A 29 0.16 -26.77 -4.06
CA ILE A 29 0.34 -28.22 -4.14
C ILE A 29 -0.98 -29.00 -4.06
N GLY A 30 -2.05 -28.37 -3.57
CA GLY A 30 -3.37 -28.98 -3.42
C GLY A 30 -4.27 -28.83 -4.62
N TYR A 31 -5.36 -29.58 -4.58
CA TYR A 31 -6.44 -29.51 -5.57
C TYR A 31 -7.37 -28.32 -5.33
N GLU A 32 -7.59 -27.98 -4.06
CA GLU A 32 -8.42 -26.85 -3.69
C GLU A 32 -7.57 -25.57 -3.76
N ARG A 33 -8.11 -24.58 -4.43
CA ARG A 33 -7.50 -23.26 -4.52
C ARG A 33 -8.03 -22.37 -3.41
N ASP A 34 -7.21 -21.40 -3.02
CA ASP A 34 -7.60 -20.44 -2.00
C ASP A 34 -8.85 -19.65 -2.40
N ALA A 35 -9.55 -19.13 -1.39
CA ALA A 35 -10.66 -18.23 -1.61
C ALA A 35 -10.17 -16.84 -2.05
N THR A 36 -10.99 -16.14 -2.80
CA THR A 36 -10.74 -14.75 -3.21
C THR A 36 -11.95 -13.90 -2.89
N THR A 37 -11.74 -12.61 -2.70
CA THR A 37 -12.82 -11.62 -2.57
C THR A 37 -13.32 -11.12 -3.93
N VAL A 38 -12.73 -11.60 -5.03
CA VAL A 38 -13.07 -11.21 -6.40
C VAL A 38 -13.95 -12.27 -7.08
N GLY A 39 -14.92 -11.83 -7.85
CA GLY A 39 -15.79 -12.69 -8.64
C GLY A 39 -16.70 -13.60 -7.77
N ASN A 40 -16.65 -14.91 -8.02
CA ASN A 40 -17.46 -15.90 -7.29
C ASN A 40 -16.81 -16.40 -5.99
N GLY A 41 -15.72 -15.79 -5.57
CA GLY A 41 -15.01 -16.16 -4.34
C GLY A 41 -14.07 -17.36 -4.47
N THR A 42 -13.83 -17.87 -5.70
CA THR A 42 -12.98 -19.04 -5.94
C THR A 42 -11.84 -18.69 -6.88
N VAL A 43 -10.60 -19.03 -6.50
CA VAL A 43 -9.43 -18.95 -7.38
C VAL A 43 -9.43 -20.14 -8.35
N VAL A 44 -9.54 -19.89 -9.64
CA VAL A 44 -9.52 -20.94 -10.68
C VAL A 44 -8.10 -21.23 -11.15
N SER A 45 -7.29 -20.19 -11.30
CA SER A 45 -5.91 -20.30 -11.77
C SER A 45 -5.07 -19.10 -11.30
N ASN A 46 -3.76 -19.31 -11.23
CA ASN A 46 -2.80 -18.24 -10.96
C ASN A 46 -2.03 -17.95 -12.24
N VAL A 47 -1.73 -16.67 -12.47
CA VAL A 47 -0.98 -16.21 -13.64
C VAL A 47 0.30 -15.55 -13.15
N PHE A 48 1.43 -15.92 -13.75
CA PHE A 48 2.73 -15.32 -13.47
C PHE A 48 3.08 -14.39 -14.63
N VAL A 49 3.34 -13.15 -14.34
CA VAL A 49 3.76 -12.12 -15.30
C VAL A 49 5.12 -11.56 -14.90
N PRO A 50 5.91 -11.00 -15.83
CA PRO A 50 7.17 -10.35 -15.49
C PRO A 50 6.96 -9.18 -14.51
N GLU A 51 7.94 -8.92 -13.66
CA GLU A 51 7.92 -7.80 -12.70
C GLU A 51 7.71 -6.45 -13.40
N SER A 52 8.25 -6.27 -14.59
CA SER A 52 8.11 -5.05 -15.40
C SER A 52 6.67 -4.73 -15.81
N GLU A 53 5.77 -5.69 -15.70
CA GLU A 53 4.35 -5.51 -16.03
C GLU A 53 3.54 -4.94 -14.86
N PHE A 54 4.11 -4.93 -13.64
CA PHE A 54 3.45 -4.32 -12.49
C PHE A 54 3.72 -2.81 -12.47
N VAL A 55 2.64 -2.02 -12.38
CA VAL A 55 2.71 -0.55 -12.27
C VAL A 55 2.65 -0.07 -10.82
N CYS A 56 2.35 -0.97 -9.88
CA CYS A 56 2.40 -0.66 -8.45
C CYS A 56 3.85 -0.72 -7.93
N ASP A 57 4.17 0.15 -6.99
CA ASP A 57 5.50 0.27 -6.35
C ASP A 57 5.59 -0.44 -4.99
N TYR A 58 4.70 -1.39 -4.74
CA TYR A 58 4.63 -2.17 -3.51
C TYR A 58 4.43 -3.65 -3.77
N TYR A 59 4.92 -4.47 -2.85
CA TYR A 59 4.69 -5.91 -2.83
C TYR A 59 3.59 -6.23 -1.80
N THR A 60 2.69 -7.14 -2.15
CA THR A 60 1.62 -7.61 -1.25
C THR A 60 2.09 -8.73 -0.35
N GLU A 61 3.05 -9.52 -0.83
CA GLU A 61 3.61 -10.68 -0.12
C GLU A 61 5.12 -10.78 -0.36
N LEU A 62 5.84 -11.24 0.66
CA LEU A 62 7.27 -11.49 0.60
C LEU A 62 7.56 -12.91 1.10
N TYR A 63 8.15 -13.73 0.22
CA TYR A 63 8.59 -15.08 0.58
C TYR A 63 10.06 -15.05 0.99
N VAL A 64 10.34 -15.44 2.22
CA VAL A 64 11.68 -15.45 2.78
C VAL A 64 12.16 -16.87 3.01
N LYS A 65 13.34 -17.19 2.47
CA LYS A 65 14.04 -18.46 2.69
C LYS A 65 15.26 -18.20 3.58
N PHE A 66 15.34 -18.91 4.68
CA PHE A 66 16.45 -18.77 5.62
C PHE A 66 17.62 -19.68 5.21
N LYS A 67 18.80 -19.10 5.16
CA LYS A 67 20.02 -19.84 4.87
C LYS A 67 20.28 -20.90 5.96
N GLY A 68 20.60 -22.12 5.52
CA GLY A 68 20.89 -23.25 6.40
C GLY A 68 19.66 -24.05 6.85
N THR A 69 18.47 -23.78 6.27
CA THR A 69 17.28 -24.63 6.46
C THR A 69 17.07 -25.61 5.31
N ASP A 70 17.90 -25.54 4.26
CA ASP A 70 17.76 -26.35 3.04
C ASP A 70 18.06 -27.83 3.26
N GLU A 71 18.91 -28.15 4.24
CA GLU A 71 19.35 -29.50 4.57
C GLU A 71 18.45 -30.19 5.60
N LEU A 72 17.52 -29.44 6.19
CA LEU A 72 16.59 -29.96 7.19
C LEU A 72 15.33 -30.51 6.51
N ASP A 73 14.79 -31.58 7.09
CA ASP A 73 13.46 -32.08 6.68
C ASP A 73 12.39 -31.01 6.98
N PRO A 74 11.68 -30.50 5.98
CA PRO A 74 10.66 -29.45 6.16
C PRO A 74 9.55 -29.81 7.17
N PHE A 75 9.33 -31.09 7.42
CA PHE A 75 8.30 -31.56 8.34
C PHE A 75 8.84 -31.84 9.76
N SER A 76 10.16 -31.77 9.97
CA SER A 76 10.78 -32.00 11.27
C SER A 76 10.55 -30.83 12.24
N ASP A 77 10.58 -31.15 13.53
CA ASP A 77 10.50 -30.13 14.58
C ASP A 77 11.76 -29.24 14.58
N GLU A 78 12.89 -29.78 14.15
CA GLU A 78 14.16 -29.05 14.01
C GLU A 78 14.03 -27.94 12.95
N TYR A 79 13.44 -28.24 11.79
CA TYR A 79 13.16 -27.25 10.76
C TYR A 79 12.22 -26.15 11.28
N LYS A 80 11.11 -26.54 11.91
CA LYS A 80 10.12 -25.59 12.45
C LYS A 80 10.75 -24.64 13.48
N GLN A 81 11.58 -25.18 14.37
CA GLN A 81 12.26 -24.36 15.38
C GLN A 81 13.29 -23.43 14.72
N ALA A 82 14.10 -23.93 13.78
CA ALA A 82 15.09 -23.12 13.07
C ALA A 82 14.44 -21.97 12.27
N VAL A 83 13.31 -22.22 11.64
CA VAL A 83 12.53 -21.18 10.94
C VAL A 83 11.98 -20.17 11.93
N LYS A 84 11.37 -20.64 13.03
CA LYS A 84 10.80 -19.76 14.05
C LYS A 84 11.85 -18.83 14.68
N ASP A 85 13.03 -19.35 15.04
CA ASP A 85 14.09 -18.55 15.66
C ASP A 85 14.65 -17.48 14.72
N LYS A 86 14.76 -17.80 13.44
CA LYS A 86 15.24 -16.85 12.43
C LYS A 86 14.16 -15.85 12.00
N SER A 87 12.91 -16.25 12.02
CA SER A 87 11.80 -15.39 11.64
C SER A 87 11.58 -14.24 12.61
N VAL A 88 11.84 -14.43 13.91
CA VAL A 88 11.77 -13.35 14.91
C VAL A 88 12.66 -12.16 14.53
N GLN A 89 13.90 -12.43 14.11
CA GLN A 89 14.84 -11.38 13.68
C GLN A 89 14.41 -10.72 12.36
N ALA A 90 13.84 -11.50 11.44
CA ALA A 90 13.35 -10.98 10.18
C ALA A 90 12.10 -10.08 10.37
N VAL A 91 11.20 -10.47 11.28
CA VAL A 91 10.01 -9.66 11.62
C VAL A 91 10.42 -8.30 12.16
N GLU A 92 11.32 -8.24 13.15
CA GLU A 92 11.79 -6.98 13.72
C GLU A 92 12.35 -6.04 12.62
N PHE A 93 13.18 -6.59 11.72
CA PHE A 93 13.73 -5.81 10.61
C PHE A 93 12.66 -5.30 9.64
N PHE A 94 11.66 -6.11 9.32
CA PHE A 94 10.60 -5.71 8.38
C PHE A 94 9.60 -4.76 9.02
N GLU A 95 9.26 -4.93 10.31
CA GLU A 95 8.40 -4.01 11.05
C GLU A 95 8.98 -2.59 11.07
N ASP A 96 10.26 -2.45 11.35
CA ASP A 96 10.94 -1.15 11.33
C ASP A 96 10.88 -0.50 9.94
N SER A 97 11.10 -1.27 8.89
CA SER A 97 11.06 -0.78 7.51
C SER A 97 9.65 -0.37 7.07
N VAL A 98 8.63 -1.14 7.46
CA VAL A 98 7.22 -0.85 7.16
C VAL A 98 6.76 0.39 7.91
N ASN A 99 7.11 0.52 9.19
CA ASN A 99 6.78 1.69 10.00
C ASN A 99 7.45 2.96 9.46
N ALA A 100 8.72 2.91 9.11
CA ALA A 100 9.43 4.05 8.52
C ALA A 100 8.81 4.49 7.18
N ARG A 101 8.39 3.54 6.32
CA ARG A 101 7.68 3.85 5.08
C ARG A 101 6.31 4.47 5.35
N PHE A 102 5.57 3.93 6.30
CA PHE A 102 4.26 4.46 6.71
C PHE A 102 4.37 5.89 7.21
N GLU A 103 5.32 6.17 8.11
CA GLU A 103 5.57 7.51 8.63
C GLU A 103 5.90 8.49 7.51
N LYS A 104 6.76 8.07 6.57
CA LYS A 104 7.11 8.89 5.41
C LYS A 104 5.89 9.20 4.54
N LEU A 105 5.11 8.18 4.16
CA LEU A 105 3.91 8.37 3.32
C LEU A 105 2.86 9.25 4.01
N SER A 106 2.68 9.07 5.32
CA SER A 106 1.76 9.91 6.11
C SER A 106 2.24 11.36 6.18
N SER A 107 3.55 11.58 6.33
CA SER A 107 4.13 12.93 6.29
C SER A 107 3.99 13.56 4.92
N ASP A 108 4.30 12.85 3.84
CA ASP A 108 4.18 13.34 2.46
C ASP A 108 2.70 13.71 2.13
N ALA A 109 1.74 12.92 2.62
CA ALA A 109 0.32 13.20 2.48
C ALA A 109 -0.10 14.44 3.27
N GLN A 110 0.37 14.60 4.52
CA GLN A 110 0.11 15.78 5.33
C GLN A 110 0.70 17.03 4.69
N ASP A 111 1.94 16.98 4.20
CA ASP A 111 2.58 18.09 3.49
C ASP A 111 1.76 18.52 2.26
N SER A 112 1.18 17.56 1.54
CA SER A 112 0.31 17.83 0.38
C SER A 112 -0.99 18.54 0.80
N ILE A 113 -1.60 18.10 1.91
CA ILE A 113 -2.77 18.74 2.49
C ILE A 113 -2.44 20.18 2.94
N ASP A 114 -1.29 20.39 3.57
CA ASP A 114 -0.88 21.71 4.05
C ASP A 114 -0.64 22.68 2.89
N VAL A 115 -0.04 22.22 1.78
CA VAL A 115 0.11 23.02 0.55
C VAL A 115 -1.25 23.37 -0.05
N ALA A 116 -2.20 22.42 -0.08
CA ALA A 116 -3.55 22.70 -0.55
C ALA A 116 -4.29 23.70 0.37
N GLN A 117 -4.12 23.58 1.70
CA GLN A 117 -4.69 24.50 2.67
C GLN A 117 -4.16 25.94 2.49
N GLU A 118 -2.88 26.11 2.23
CA GLU A 118 -2.30 27.42 1.95
C GLU A 118 -2.94 28.10 0.72
N LYS A 119 -3.25 27.33 -0.33
CA LYS A 119 -3.97 27.85 -1.51
C LYS A 119 -5.38 28.29 -1.16
N VAL A 120 -6.08 27.52 -0.36
CA VAL A 120 -7.41 27.87 0.16
C VAL A 120 -7.34 29.16 0.95
N ASP A 121 -6.35 29.33 1.82
CA ASP A 121 -6.19 30.53 2.65
C ASP A 121 -5.91 31.77 1.81
N ILE A 122 -5.09 31.65 0.74
CA ILE A 122 -4.86 32.73 -0.23
C ILE A 122 -6.17 33.13 -0.92
N LEU A 123 -6.97 32.16 -1.39
CA LEU A 123 -8.24 32.45 -2.05
C LEU A 123 -9.24 33.11 -1.08
N LYS A 124 -9.36 32.61 0.15
CA LYS A 124 -10.22 33.21 1.20
C LYS A 124 -9.84 34.65 1.50
N GLN A 125 -8.54 34.89 1.68
CA GLN A 125 -8.03 36.22 1.96
C GLN A 125 -8.38 37.19 0.82
N ALA A 126 -8.11 36.80 -0.42
CA ALA A 126 -8.34 37.66 -1.58
C ALA A 126 -9.85 37.89 -1.83
N LEU A 127 -10.68 36.87 -1.71
CA LEU A 127 -12.14 36.96 -1.91
C LEU A 127 -12.83 37.83 -0.84
N ALA A 128 -12.28 37.91 0.35
CA ALA A 128 -12.82 38.73 1.44
C ALA A 128 -12.49 40.24 1.32
N CYS A 129 -11.55 40.62 0.45
CA CYS A 129 -11.05 41.97 0.30
C CYS A 129 -12.04 42.89 -0.47
N ASP A 130 -12.13 44.17 -0.05
CA ASP A 130 -12.71 45.23 -0.87
C ASP A 130 -11.71 45.74 -1.95
N GLU A 131 -12.13 46.68 -2.80
CA GLU A 131 -11.32 47.22 -3.88
C GLU A 131 -9.99 47.83 -3.41
N ASN A 132 -10.01 48.59 -2.29
CA ASN A 132 -8.81 49.21 -1.74
C ASN A 132 -7.87 48.18 -1.16
N GLN A 133 -8.41 47.22 -0.42
CA GLN A 133 -7.66 46.08 0.15
C GLN A 133 -7.06 45.20 -0.94
N LEU A 134 -7.78 44.96 -2.03
CA LEU A 134 -7.23 44.20 -3.21
C LEU A 134 -6.08 44.97 -3.89
N SER A 135 -6.19 46.33 -3.97
CA SER A 135 -5.12 47.13 -4.51
C SER A 135 -3.84 47.07 -3.65
N GLU A 136 -3.98 47.14 -2.33
CA GLU A 136 -2.85 46.97 -1.39
C GLU A 136 -2.29 45.58 -1.40
N LEU A 137 -3.16 44.56 -1.46
CA LEU A 137 -2.78 43.15 -1.55
C LEU A 137 -1.99 42.85 -2.83
N LEU A 138 -2.45 43.39 -3.98
CA LEU A 138 -1.76 43.28 -5.26
C LEU A 138 -0.37 43.92 -5.23
N ALA A 139 -0.26 45.14 -4.70
CA ALA A 139 1.03 45.83 -4.57
C ALA A 139 2.01 45.05 -3.65
N THR A 140 1.50 44.47 -2.57
CA THR A 140 2.30 43.64 -1.67
C THR A 140 2.72 42.32 -2.34
N ALA A 141 1.81 41.69 -3.08
CA ALA A 141 2.09 40.46 -3.82
C ALA A 141 3.15 40.68 -4.91
N GLN A 142 3.05 41.78 -5.66
CA GLN A 142 4.05 42.13 -6.68
C GLN A 142 5.46 42.32 -6.09
N LYS A 143 5.54 43.00 -4.95
CA LYS A 143 6.81 43.14 -4.23
C LYS A 143 7.35 41.78 -3.75
N SER A 144 6.48 40.94 -3.25
CA SER A 144 6.83 39.59 -2.81
C SER A 144 7.31 38.70 -3.99
N VAL A 145 6.73 38.86 -5.17
CA VAL A 145 7.19 38.17 -6.40
C VAL A 145 8.61 38.60 -6.75
N GLU A 146 8.92 39.91 -6.73
CA GLU A 146 10.24 40.42 -7.01
C GLU A 146 11.29 39.88 -6.01
N GLU A 147 10.99 39.96 -4.71
CA GLU A 147 11.86 39.45 -3.64
C GLU A 147 12.08 37.93 -3.74
N ALA A 148 11.03 37.16 -3.99
CA ALA A 148 11.09 35.71 -4.13
C ALA A 148 11.84 35.29 -5.43
N GLN A 149 11.67 36.04 -6.52
CA GLN A 149 12.40 35.80 -7.77
C GLN A 149 13.90 36.01 -7.57
N GLU A 150 14.28 37.08 -6.90
CA GLU A 150 15.71 37.35 -6.60
C GLU A 150 16.29 36.23 -5.68
N ALA A 151 15.51 35.77 -4.70
CA ALA A 151 15.95 34.68 -3.81
C ALA A 151 16.11 33.37 -4.57
N TYR A 152 15.18 33.08 -5.48
CA TYR A 152 15.27 31.90 -6.35
C TYR A 152 16.49 31.95 -7.26
N ASP A 153 16.70 33.05 -7.95
CA ASP A 153 17.83 33.24 -8.87
C ASP A 153 19.21 33.11 -8.16
N LYS A 154 19.32 33.67 -6.95
CA LYS A 154 20.51 33.53 -6.10
C LYS A 154 20.73 32.08 -5.67
N ALA A 155 19.67 31.39 -5.26
CA ALA A 155 19.72 29.99 -4.82
C ALA A 155 20.04 29.05 -6.00
N GLU A 156 19.52 29.33 -7.19
CA GLU A 156 19.81 28.57 -8.40
C GLU A 156 21.28 28.73 -8.85
N GLN A 157 21.80 29.95 -8.86
CA GLN A 157 23.20 30.23 -9.20
C GLN A 157 24.20 29.61 -8.23
N SER A 158 23.82 29.50 -6.94
CA SER A 158 24.68 28.90 -5.93
C SER A 158 24.56 27.38 -5.85
N GLY A 159 23.64 26.74 -6.59
CA GLY A 159 23.36 25.32 -6.52
C GLY A 159 22.80 24.85 -5.15
N SER A 160 22.29 25.77 -4.35
CA SER A 160 21.82 25.52 -3.00
C SER A 160 20.48 24.76 -3.00
N SER A 161 20.31 23.84 -2.05
CA SER A 161 19.01 23.18 -1.78
C SER A 161 17.91 24.19 -1.41
N ALA A 162 18.26 25.40 -0.96
CA ALA A 162 17.34 26.48 -0.68
C ALA A 162 16.50 26.92 -1.92
N LYS A 163 16.91 26.55 -3.14
CA LYS A 163 16.14 26.83 -4.35
C LYS A 163 14.72 26.26 -4.34
N TYR A 164 14.51 25.10 -3.70
CA TYR A 164 13.19 24.50 -3.62
C TYR A 164 12.22 25.32 -2.74
N LEU A 165 12.71 25.83 -1.62
CA LEU A 165 11.97 26.73 -0.75
C LEU A 165 11.69 28.07 -1.46
N ALA A 166 12.70 28.67 -2.08
CA ALA A 166 12.56 29.90 -2.83
C ALA A 166 11.56 29.78 -3.98
N ARG A 167 11.59 28.64 -4.71
CA ARG A 167 10.61 28.34 -5.75
C ARG A 167 9.18 28.25 -5.21
N SER A 168 8.99 27.59 -4.07
CA SER A 168 7.68 27.50 -3.43
C SER A 168 7.15 28.89 -3.04
N GLN A 169 7.99 29.74 -2.45
CA GLN A 169 7.64 31.10 -2.09
C GLN A 169 7.29 31.95 -3.33
N LEU A 170 8.06 31.83 -4.40
CA LEU A 170 7.79 32.51 -5.67
C LEU A 170 6.43 32.10 -6.26
N LEU A 171 6.12 30.79 -6.30
CA LEU A 171 4.83 30.30 -6.79
C LEU A 171 3.66 30.81 -5.98
N LYS A 172 3.78 30.89 -4.65
CA LYS A 172 2.76 31.44 -3.76
C LYS A 172 2.53 32.93 -4.00
N ALA A 173 3.62 33.69 -4.15
CA ALA A 173 3.53 35.11 -4.42
C ALA A 173 2.88 35.39 -5.78
N GLN A 174 3.26 34.64 -6.84
CA GLN A 174 2.67 34.73 -8.17
C GLN A 174 1.16 34.36 -8.16
N GLN A 175 0.78 33.33 -7.43
CA GLN A 175 -0.63 32.96 -7.28
C GLN A 175 -1.45 34.07 -6.60
N LEU A 176 -0.93 34.66 -5.53
CA LEU A 176 -1.57 35.78 -4.84
C LEU A 176 -1.70 36.99 -5.75
N GLU A 177 -0.66 37.32 -6.52
CA GLU A 177 -0.66 38.42 -7.49
C GLU A 177 -1.73 38.20 -8.57
N GLU A 178 -1.82 36.99 -9.14
CA GLU A 178 -2.82 36.65 -10.18
C GLU A 178 -4.23 36.78 -9.63
N VAL A 179 -4.53 36.19 -8.47
CA VAL A 179 -5.85 36.20 -7.84
C VAL A 179 -6.26 37.62 -7.49
N ALA A 180 -5.40 38.39 -6.81
CA ALA A 180 -5.68 39.77 -6.44
C ALA A 180 -5.88 40.66 -7.66
N GLY A 181 -5.08 40.47 -8.71
CA GLY A 181 -5.19 41.23 -9.97
C GLY A 181 -6.53 41.00 -10.66
N LYS A 182 -6.93 39.76 -10.87
CA LYS A 182 -8.21 39.42 -11.52
C LYS A 182 -9.42 39.88 -10.70
N LEU A 183 -9.40 39.72 -9.39
CA LEU A 183 -10.48 40.19 -8.52
C LEU A 183 -10.57 41.71 -8.49
N LEU A 184 -9.44 42.42 -8.53
CA LEU A 184 -9.41 43.87 -8.63
C LEU A 184 -9.98 44.39 -9.96
N GLU A 185 -9.67 43.69 -11.06
CA GLU A 185 -10.24 43.99 -12.38
C GLU A 185 -11.76 43.78 -12.40
N ASP A 186 -12.27 42.70 -11.82
CA ASP A 186 -13.71 42.48 -11.64
C ASP A 186 -14.37 43.62 -10.88
N LYS A 187 -13.79 44.06 -9.76
CA LYS A 187 -14.33 45.21 -8.96
C LYS A 187 -14.37 46.47 -9.78
N LYS A 188 -13.33 46.78 -10.60
CA LYS A 188 -13.24 47.98 -11.44
C LYS A 188 -14.21 47.99 -12.61
N THR A 189 -14.44 46.79 -13.20
CA THR A 189 -15.30 46.63 -14.38
C THR A 189 -16.75 46.31 -14.04
N GLY A 190 -17.06 46.01 -12.78
CA GLY A 190 -18.35 45.53 -12.34
C GLY A 190 -18.69 44.10 -12.78
N SER A 191 -17.66 43.33 -13.20
CA SER A 191 -17.74 41.90 -13.49
C SER A 191 -17.77 41.09 -12.20
N THR A 192 -18.27 39.86 -12.25
CA THR A 192 -18.19 38.85 -11.17
C THR A 192 -17.50 37.58 -11.64
N ALA A 193 -16.97 37.54 -12.85
CA ALA A 193 -16.48 36.33 -13.48
C ALA A 193 -15.32 35.67 -12.72
N ALA A 194 -14.30 36.46 -12.31
CA ALA A 194 -13.19 35.94 -11.51
C ALA A 194 -13.65 35.58 -10.08
N PHE A 195 -14.55 36.38 -9.52
CA PHE A 195 -15.12 36.11 -8.19
C PHE A 195 -15.86 34.77 -8.15
N ASP A 196 -16.71 34.50 -9.15
CA ASP A 196 -17.49 33.27 -9.25
C ASP A 196 -16.57 32.08 -9.52
N GLU A 197 -15.56 32.25 -10.39
CA GLU A 197 -14.55 31.22 -10.68
C GLU A 197 -13.77 30.83 -9.40
N TYR A 198 -13.22 31.81 -8.68
CA TYR A 198 -12.43 31.54 -7.48
C TYR A 198 -13.25 31.02 -6.31
N ASN A 199 -14.51 31.40 -6.16
CA ASN A 199 -15.43 30.78 -5.20
C ASN A 199 -15.69 29.31 -5.54
N GLY A 200 -15.83 28.98 -6.83
CA GLY A 200 -15.96 27.59 -7.26
C GLY A 200 -14.71 26.77 -6.97
N GLN A 201 -13.52 27.32 -7.25
CA GLN A 201 -12.25 26.69 -6.95
C GLN A 201 -12.05 26.49 -5.44
N LEU A 202 -12.44 27.50 -4.62
CA LEU A 202 -12.37 27.44 -3.17
C LEU A 202 -13.22 26.29 -2.61
N ALA A 203 -14.49 26.22 -3.03
CA ALA A 203 -15.40 25.17 -2.57
C ALA A 203 -14.88 23.77 -2.94
N ALA A 204 -14.41 23.59 -4.18
CA ALA A 204 -13.86 22.31 -4.64
C ALA A 204 -12.59 21.93 -3.85
N ALA A 205 -11.68 22.88 -3.60
CA ALA A 205 -10.47 22.64 -2.84
C ALA A 205 -10.75 22.32 -1.35
N GLU A 206 -11.73 22.96 -0.74
CA GLU A 206 -12.16 22.65 0.63
C GLU A 206 -12.73 21.23 0.75
N ASP A 207 -13.55 20.81 -0.21
CA ASP A 207 -14.11 19.45 -0.26
C ASP A 207 -13.00 18.41 -0.46
N GLU A 208 -12.04 18.67 -1.35
CA GLU A 208 -10.89 17.80 -1.59
C GLU A 208 -10.01 17.66 -0.35
N ILE A 209 -9.69 18.78 0.32
CA ILE A 209 -8.92 18.77 1.57
C ILE A 209 -9.66 18.01 2.67
N ALA A 210 -10.97 18.22 2.82
CA ALA A 210 -11.76 17.50 3.80
C ALA A 210 -11.78 15.99 3.54
N GLY A 211 -11.88 15.58 2.27
CA GLY A 211 -11.76 14.20 1.83
C GLY A 211 -10.40 13.62 2.17
N ALA A 212 -9.32 14.29 1.77
CA ALA A 212 -7.94 13.86 2.01
C ALA A 212 -7.60 13.73 3.51
N LYS A 213 -8.06 14.70 4.35
CA LYS A 213 -7.90 14.62 5.81
C LYS A 213 -8.61 13.40 6.39
N LYS A 214 -9.85 13.15 5.94
CA LYS A 214 -10.62 11.99 6.39
C LYS A 214 -9.98 10.67 5.96
N GLU A 215 -9.45 10.61 4.75
CA GLU A 215 -8.73 9.43 4.26
C GLU A 215 -7.45 9.21 5.09
N LEU A 216 -6.67 10.25 5.34
CA LEU A 216 -5.45 10.17 6.15
C LEU A 216 -5.75 9.72 7.59
N GLU A 217 -6.81 10.24 8.21
CA GLU A 217 -7.25 9.80 9.55
C GLU A 217 -7.74 8.35 9.57
N ALA A 218 -8.29 7.85 8.45
CA ALA A 218 -8.77 6.48 8.33
C ALA A 218 -7.64 5.47 8.10
N VAL A 219 -6.45 5.93 7.70
CA VAL A 219 -5.28 5.07 7.49
C VAL A 219 -4.82 4.50 8.83
N LYS A 220 -4.86 3.19 8.94
CA LYS A 220 -4.41 2.49 10.14
C LYS A 220 -2.92 2.23 10.07
N THR A 221 -2.27 2.18 11.22
CA THR A 221 -0.90 1.69 11.33
C THR A 221 -0.78 0.34 10.64
N PRO A 222 0.20 0.14 9.76
CA PRO A 222 0.34 -1.11 9.03
C PRO A 222 0.55 -2.27 10.00
N ALA A 223 -0.15 -3.37 9.77
CA ALA A 223 0.07 -4.61 10.50
C ALA A 223 0.92 -5.53 9.64
N PHE A 224 2.01 -6.00 10.21
CA PHE A 224 2.85 -7.01 9.58
C PHE A 224 2.38 -8.39 10.01
N TYR A 225 2.02 -9.24 9.05
CA TYR A 225 1.60 -10.62 9.29
C TYR A 225 2.68 -11.56 8.79
N GLN A 226 3.13 -12.43 9.68
CA GLN A 226 4.07 -13.48 9.35
C GLN A 226 3.38 -14.82 9.43
N TYR A 227 3.61 -15.64 8.44
CA TYR A 227 3.13 -17.01 8.37
C TYR A 227 4.28 -17.94 8.03
N ASP A 228 4.35 -19.08 8.69
CA ASP A 228 5.21 -20.16 8.24
C ASP A 228 4.55 -20.89 7.05
N ARG A 229 5.23 -21.84 6.46
CA ARG A 229 4.73 -22.61 5.31
C ARG A 229 3.43 -23.33 5.61
N PHE A 230 3.24 -23.81 6.83
CA PHE A 230 2.07 -24.57 7.22
C PHE A 230 0.88 -23.67 7.56
N GLU A 231 1.15 -22.48 8.02
CA GLU A 231 0.14 -21.45 8.29
C GLU A 231 -0.30 -20.74 7.01
N ALA A 232 0.65 -20.47 6.11
CA ALA A 232 0.38 -19.78 4.86
C ALA A 232 -0.37 -20.63 3.84
N SER A 233 -0.27 -21.96 3.91
CA SER A 233 -0.93 -22.87 2.96
C SER A 233 -1.65 -24.00 3.67
N SER A 234 -2.96 -24.04 3.51
CA SER A 234 -3.81 -25.14 3.99
C SER A 234 -3.41 -26.48 3.37
N ASP A 235 -2.87 -26.47 2.18
CA ASP A 235 -2.41 -27.67 1.47
C ASP A 235 -1.25 -28.36 2.20
N TYR A 236 -0.26 -27.58 2.67
CA TYR A 236 0.87 -28.14 3.44
C TYR A 236 0.40 -28.69 4.79
N SER A 237 -0.50 -28.00 5.48
CA SER A 237 -1.02 -28.45 6.76
C SER A 237 -1.87 -29.71 6.62
N SER A 238 -2.69 -29.81 5.58
CA SER A 238 -3.53 -30.98 5.27
C SER A 238 -2.66 -32.19 4.88
N PHE A 239 -1.67 -31.98 4.02
CA PHE A 239 -0.74 -33.07 3.64
C PHE A 239 -0.01 -33.63 4.87
N TYR A 240 0.48 -32.78 5.75
CA TYR A 240 1.15 -33.20 6.98
C TYR A 240 0.19 -33.94 7.92
N GLY A 241 -1.05 -33.45 8.10
CA GLY A 241 -2.07 -34.09 8.90
C GLY A 241 -2.46 -35.48 8.38
N ASP A 242 -2.56 -35.64 7.06
CA ASP A 242 -2.86 -36.93 6.45
C ASP A 242 -1.69 -37.91 6.56
N ALA A 243 -0.45 -37.43 6.41
CA ALA A 243 0.74 -38.27 6.68
C ALA A 243 0.78 -38.75 8.13
N GLN A 244 0.46 -37.92 9.11
CA GLN A 244 0.37 -38.31 10.52
C GLN A 244 -0.74 -39.34 10.80
N LYS A 245 -1.89 -39.22 10.15
CA LYS A 245 -2.96 -40.22 10.23
C LYS A 245 -2.50 -41.58 9.73
N VAL A 246 -1.82 -41.61 8.58
CA VAL A 246 -1.26 -42.84 8.00
C VAL A 246 -0.23 -43.46 8.95
N ASP A 247 0.68 -42.66 9.50
CA ASP A 247 1.69 -43.13 10.48
C ASP A 247 1.03 -43.72 11.74
N SER A 248 -0.01 -43.05 12.24
CA SER A 248 -0.76 -43.53 13.41
C SER A 248 -1.48 -44.88 13.14
N ILE A 249 -2.06 -45.03 11.96
CA ILE A 249 -2.67 -46.27 11.52
C ILE A 249 -1.58 -47.36 11.38
N ALA A 250 -0.45 -47.04 10.75
CA ALA A 250 0.66 -47.98 10.58
C ALA A 250 1.23 -48.50 11.91
N LYS A 251 1.19 -47.72 12.98
CA LYS A 251 1.60 -48.13 14.34
C LYS A 251 0.59 -48.99 15.04
N VAL A 252 -0.70 -48.71 14.87
CA VAL A 252 -1.77 -49.45 15.59
C VAL A 252 -2.10 -50.80 14.93
N PHE A 253 -2.03 -50.87 13.58
CA PHE A 253 -2.39 -52.08 12.84
C PHE A 253 -1.59 -53.33 13.25
N PRO A 254 -0.27 -53.30 13.34
CA PRO A 254 0.51 -54.47 13.75
C PRO A 254 0.16 -54.98 15.15
N VAL A 255 -0.08 -54.07 16.08
CA VAL A 255 -0.49 -54.42 17.45
C VAL A 255 -1.84 -55.14 17.47
N PHE A 256 -2.80 -54.61 16.68
CA PHE A 256 -4.13 -55.24 16.57
C PHE A 256 -4.03 -56.61 15.93
N PHE A 257 -3.23 -56.81 14.85
CA PHE A 257 -3.05 -58.13 14.24
C PHE A 257 -2.37 -59.14 15.16
N ILE A 258 -1.37 -58.70 15.95
CA ILE A 258 -0.72 -59.57 16.94
C ILE A 258 -1.73 -60.01 18.02
N LEU A 259 -2.57 -59.10 18.50
CA LEU A 259 -3.61 -59.44 19.47
C LEU A 259 -4.63 -60.44 18.92
N VAL A 260 -5.11 -60.21 17.69
CA VAL A 260 -6.05 -61.13 17.03
C VAL A 260 -5.40 -62.51 16.81
N ALA A 261 -4.15 -62.57 16.32
CA ALA A 261 -3.43 -63.81 16.12
C ALA A 261 -3.23 -64.59 17.45
N ALA A 262 -2.86 -63.88 18.53
CA ALA A 262 -2.73 -64.48 19.87
C ALA A 262 -4.08 -65.05 20.39
N LEU A 263 -5.17 -64.33 20.16
CA LEU A 263 -6.49 -64.73 20.58
C LEU A 263 -6.97 -65.97 19.79
N VAL A 264 -6.69 -66.00 18.47
CA VAL A 264 -6.98 -67.18 17.62
C VAL A 264 -6.15 -68.38 18.05
N CYS A 265 -4.85 -68.19 18.29
CA CYS A 265 -3.96 -69.27 18.80
C CYS A 265 -4.48 -69.81 20.16
N LEU A 266 -4.86 -68.92 21.06
CA LEU A 266 -5.35 -69.30 22.39
C LEU A 266 -6.66 -70.09 22.29
N THR A 267 -7.59 -69.66 21.43
CA THR A 267 -8.88 -70.35 21.22
C THR A 267 -8.73 -71.70 20.54
N THR A 268 -7.73 -71.84 19.63
CA THR A 268 -7.46 -73.12 18.97
C THR A 268 -6.73 -74.09 19.87
N MET A 269 -5.88 -73.65 20.81
CA MET A 269 -5.20 -74.52 21.75
C MET A 269 -6.08 -74.96 22.94
N THR A 270 -7.13 -74.24 23.24
CA THR A 270 -8.05 -74.54 24.35
C THR A 270 -9.23 -75.42 23.94
N ARG A 271 -9.29 -75.82 22.68
CA ARG A 271 -10.25 -76.76 22.14
C ARG A 271 -9.58 -78.15 21.94
#